data_54dc2f1140df7f0cf23c67f3a638b8bf
#
_entry.id   54dc2f1140df7f0cf23c67f3a638b8bf
#
_cell.length_a   1.000
_cell.length_b   1.000
_cell.length_c   1.000
_cell.angle_alpha   90.00
_cell.angle_beta   90.00
_cell.angle_gamma   90.00
#
_symmetry.space_group_name_H-M   'P 1'
#
loop_
_entity.id
_entity.type
_entity.pdbx_description
1 polymer ?
#
loop_
_entity_poly.entity_id
_entity_poly.type
_entity_poly.pdbx_seq_one_letter_code
_entity_poly.pdbx_strand_id
1 'polypeptide(L)'
;IPVTLVVDHSVQVDCAGTKESLAYNTEKEFERNHERYQFLKWAQQAFDNFEVVPPETGIIHQVNLEYLSDVILKNDENLLFPDSLEGTDSHTTMINGLGVLGWGVGGIEAEAAILGEASYFPTPEVIGVELTGALSPGATATDLALYLTELLRNEKVVGKFVEYFGTGYKSLSLSDRATIANMAPEYGATCGFCPIDEETLSYLRLTGRPEEQVALVEAYAKQNQLFYDGIETPTYTRVIQLDLSTVHSSLAGPKRPQDRIPLAEVSENFQASLT
;
A
#
# COMPACT_ATOMS: atom_id res chain seq x y z
N ILE A 1 -16.37 12.52 -7.32
CA ILE A 1 -15.34 11.53 -6.94
C ILE A 1 -15.90 10.69 -5.80
N PRO A 2 -15.80 9.35 -5.85
CA PRO A 2 -16.19 8.48 -4.73
C PRO A 2 -15.29 8.74 -3.51
N VAL A 3 -15.90 8.75 -2.32
CA VAL A 3 -15.20 8.97 -1.06
C VAL A 3 -15.57 7.86 -0.09
N THR A 4 -14.59 7.14 0.41
CA THR A 4 -14.79 6.09 1.42
C THR A 4 -14.05 6.45 2.71
N LEU A 5 -14.77 6.52 3.81
CA LEU A 5 -14.18 6.65 5.14
C LEU A 5 -14.15 5.29 5.81
N VAL A 6 -12.99 4.85 6.24
CA VAL A 6 -12.83 3.59 6.98
C VAL A 6 -12.52 3.87 8.44
N VAL A 7 -13.31 3.31 9.36
CA VAL A 7 -13.06 3.41 10.80
C VAL A 7 -12.19 2.25 11.24
N ASP A 8 -10.92 2.52 11.48
CA ASP A 8 -9.94 1.48 11.84
C ASP A 8 -9.15 1.74 13.14
N HIS A 9 -8.12 2.57 13.08
CA HIS A 9 -7.20 2.80 14.20
C HIS A 9 -7.81 3.54 15.40
N SER A 10 -9.01 4.09 15.27
CA SER A 10 -9.66 4.84 16.35
C SER A 10 -10.33 3.92 17.39
N VAL A 11 -10.47 2.65 17.11
CA VAL A 11 -11.08 1.68 18.02
C VAL A 11 -10.11 1.33 19.13
N GLN A 12 -10.48 1.64 20.38
CA GLN A 12 -9.67 1.35 21.56
C GLN A 12 -9.93 -0.05 22.09
N VAL A 13 -8.91 -0.69 22.63
CA VAL A 13 -9.02 -1.99 23.31
C VAL A 13 -9.22 -1.74 24.81
N ASP A 14 -10.47 -1.75 25.25
CA ASP A 14 -10.84 -1.59 26.67
C ASP A 14 -10.78 -2.95 27.43
N CYS A 15 -11.00 -4.05 26.71
CA CYS A 15 -10.93 -5.41 27.23
C CYS A 15 -10.23 -6.34 26.23
N ALA A 16 -9.41 -7.26 26.72
CA ALA A 16 -8.67 -8.22 25.89
C ALA A 16 -8.65 -9.62 26.51
N GLY A 17 -8.35 -10.62 25.68
CA GLY A 17 -8.05 -12.00 26.12
C GLY A 17 -9.27 -12.88 26.43
N THR A 18 -10.50 -12.43 26.18
CA THR A 18 -11.72 -13.21 26.29
C THR A 18 -12.50 -13.25 24.98
N LYS A 19 -13.44 -14.18 24.84
CA LYS A 19 -14.30 -14.26 23.65
C LYS A 19 -15.28 -13.08 23.54
N GLU A 20 -15.60 -12.48 24.65
CA GLU A 20 -16.55 -11.37 24.79
C GLU A 20 -15.87 -10.02 24.53
N SER A 21 -14.53 -9.99 24.51
CA SER A 21 -13.75 -8.73 24.40
C SER A 21 -14.11 -7.91 23.16
N LEU A 22 -14.31 -8.57 22.01
CA LEU A 22 -14.65 -7.88 20.78
C LEU A 22 -15.99 -7.13 20.90
N ALA A 23 -17.05 -7.84 21.30
CA ALA A 23 -18.38 -7.24 21.45
C ALA A 23 -18.38 -6.11 22.50
N TYR A 24 -17.64 -6.27 23.60
CA TYR A 24 -17.49 -5.25 24.63
C TYR A 24 -16.80 -4.00 24.08
N ASN A 25 -15.71 -4.16 23.36
CA ASN A 25 -14.97 -3.03 22.77
C ASN A 25 -15.81 -2.28 21.74
N THR A 26 -16.60 -3.01 20.93
CA THR A 26 -17.54 -2.39 19.97
C THR A 26 -18.61 -1.56 20.67
N GLU A 27 -19.22 -2.10 21.71
CA GLU A 27 -20.22 -1.36 22.48
C GLU A 27 -19.63 -0.07 23.06
N LYS A 28 -18.39 -0.15 23.63
CA LYS A 28 -17.68 0.99 24.17
C LYS A 28 -17.28 2.01 23.10
N GLU A 29 -16.91 1.57 21.90
CA GLU A 29 -16.61 2.44 20.78
C GLU A 29 -17.84 3.27 20.37
N PHE A 30 -18.99 2.62 20.19
CA PHE A 30 -20.25 3.33 19.86
C PHE A 30 -20.75 4.24 20.98
N GLU A 31 -20.61 3.84 22.23
CA GLU A 31 -20.94 4.68 23.39
C GLU A 31 -20.06 5.94 23.43
N ARG A 32 -18.74 5.77 23.30
CA ARG A 32 -17.74 6.84 23.39
C ARG A 32 -17.82 7.83 22.23
N ASN A 33 -18.05 7.33 21.03
CA ASN A 33 -18.03 8.11 19.81
C ASN A 33 -19.43 8.28 19.17
N HIS A 34 -20.48 8.27 20.00
CA HIS A 34 -21.87 8.32 19.54
C HIS A 34 -22.16 9.48 18.58
N GLU A 35 -21.71 10.70 18.89
CA GLU A 35 -21.90 11.87 18.05
C GLU A 35 -21.23 11.74 16.69
N ARG A 36 -20.00 11.17 16.65
CA ARG A 36 -19.27 10.87 15.41
C ARG A 36 -20.09 9.93 14.51
N TYR A 37 -20.59 8.84 15.06
CA TYR A 37 -21.34 7.86 14.27
C TYR A 37 -22.72 8.40 13.82
N GLN A 38 -23.37 9.24 14.60
CA GLN A 38 -24.56 9.96 14.15
C GLN A 38 -24.24 10.88 12.97
N PHE A 39 -23.14 11.62 13.04
CA PHE A 39 -22.70 12.50 11.96
C PHE A 39 -22.36 11.69 10.69
N LEU A 40 -21.59 10.60 10.80
CA LEU A 40 -21.25 9.76 9.67
C LEU A 40 -22.47 9.14 9.01
N LYS A 41 -23.45 8.70 9.81
CA LYS A 41 -24.72 8.18 9.29
C LYS A 41 -25.51 9.25 8.54
N TRP A 42 -25.51 10.46 9.05
CA TRP A 42 -26.13 11.60 8.35
C TRP A 42 -25.38 11.88 7.03
N ALA A 43 -24.06 11.91 7.04
CA ALA A 43 -23.25 12.18 5.85
C ALA A 43 -23.51 11.17 4.73
N GLN A 44 -23.60 9.86 5.03
CA GLN A 44 -23.98 8.83 4.06
C GLN A 44 -25.38 9.04 3.44
N GLN A 45 -26.27 9.72 4.13
CA GLN A 45 -27.60 10.03 3.63
C GLN A 45 -27.66 11.37 2.86
N ALA A 46 -26.72 12.27 3.17
CA ALA A 46 -26.66 13.61 2.59
C ALA A 46 -25.84 13.68 1.29
N PHE A 47 -24.90 12.76 1.09
CA PHE A 47 -24.00 12.74 -0.05
C PHE A 47 -24.07 11.38 -0.77
N ASP A 48 -24.38 11.42 -2.06
CA ASP A 48 -24.52 10.20 -2.89
C ASP A 48 -23.21 9.46 -3.14
N ASN A 49 -22.08 10.15 -3.01
CA ASN A 49 -20.74 9.63 -3.29
C ASN A 49 -19.91 9.34 -2.02
N PHE A 50 -20.54 9.29 -0.86
CA PHE A 50 -19.85 9.08 0.41
C PHE A 50 -20.28 7.77 1.08
N GLU A 51 -19.30 6.93 1.36
CA GLU A 51 -19.47 5.64 2.03
C GLU A 51 -18.66 5.57 3.33
N VAL A 52 -19.16 4.80 4.30
CA VAL A 52 -18.46 4.54 5.56
C VAL A 52 -18.33 3.05 5.78
N VAL A 53 -17.10 2.58 5.90
CA VAL A 53 -16.78 1.24 6.38
C VAL A 53 -16.79 1.30 7.92
N PRO A 54 -17.67 0.56 8.59
CA PRO A 54 -17.82 0.63 10.04
C PRO A 54 -16.61 0.05 10.80
N PRO A 55 -16.49 0.31 12.12
CA PRO A 55 -15.49 -0.33 12.96
C PRO A 55 -15.61 -1.86 12.91
N GLU A 56 -14.55 -2.57 13.24
CA GLU A 56 -14.43 -4.05 13.24
C GLU A 56 -14.35 -4.69 11.84
N THR A 57 -14.38 -3.92 10.77
CA THR A 57 -14.24 -4.46 9.40
C THR A 57 -12.79 -4.78 9.08
N GLY A 58 -11.84 -3.96 9.52
CA GLY A 58 -10.41 -4.16 9.31
C GLY A 58 -9.65 -2.84 9.21
N ILE A 59 -8.36 -2.95 8.93
CA ILE A 59 -7.47 -1.80 8.71
C ILE A 59 -7.69 -1.26 7.30
N ILE A 60 -7.79 0.08 7.16
CA ILE A 60 -8.17 0.77 5.93
C ILE A 60 -7.44 0.24 4.68
N HIS A 61 -6.12 0.11 4.72
CA HIS A 61 -5.36 -0.26 3.51
C HIS A 61 -5.50 -1.74 3.18
N GLN A 62 -5.70 -2.61 4.17
CA GLN A 62 -6.03 -4.02 3.95
C GLN A 62 -7.45 -4.17 3.38
N VAL A 63 -8.42 -3.45 3.93
CA VAL A 63 -9.79 -3.41 3.41
C VAL A 63 -9.80 -2.92 1.95
N ASN A 64 -8.97 -1.93 1.63
CA ASN A 64 -8.85 -1.43 0.26
C ASN A 64 -8.26 -2.49 -0.67
N LEU A 65 -7.16 -3.14 -0.28
CA LEU A 65 -6.55 -4.23 -1.05
C LEU A 65 -7.52 -5.40 -1.30
N GLU A 66 -8.28 -5.78 -0.27
CA GLU A 66 -9.09 -7.00 -0.27
C GLU A 66 -10.50 -6.81 -0.82
N TYR A 67 -11.06 -5.57 -0.73
CA TYR A 67 -12.47 -5.32 -1.02
C TYR A 67 -12.74 -4.11 -1.91
N LEU A 68 -12.13 -2.94 -1.62
CA LEU A 68 -12.61 -1.70 -2.20
C LEU A 68 -12.05 -1.44 -3.60
N SER A 69 -10.79 -1.80 -3.84
CA SER A 69 -10.16 -1.54 -5.13
C SER A 69 -10.51 -2.62 -6.16
N ASP A 70 -10.95 -2.19 -7.32
CA ASP A 70 -11.25 -3.04 -8.47
C ASP A 70 -10.14 -3.04 -9.53
N VAL A 71 -9.07 -2.27 -9.33
CA VAL A 71 -7.89 -2.13 -10.21
C VAL A 71 -8.22 -1.44 -11.52
N ILE A 72 -9.24 -1.90 -12.22
CA ILE A 72 -9.78 -1.27 -13.43
C ILE A 72 -11.24 -0.94 -13.18
N LEU A 73 -11.56 0.32 -13.31
CA LEU A 73 -12.90 0.86 -13.12
C LEU A 73 -13.63 0.99 -14.45
N LYS A 74 -14.95 1.04 -14.35
CA LYS A 74 -15.87 1.24 -15.46
C LYS A 74 -16.87 2.32 -15.08
N ASN A 75 -16.99 3.37 -15.89
CA ASN A 75 -18.01 4.39 -15.69
C ASN A 75 -19.36 4.06 -16.37
N ASP A 76 -20.35 4.91 -16.16
CA ASP A 76 -21.70 4.75 -16.70
C ASP A 76 -21.75 4.75 -18.25
N GLU A 77 -20.75 5.33 -18.89
CA GLU A 77 -20.60 5.35 -20.35
C GLU A 77 -19.88 4.09 -20.88
N ASN A 78 -19.60 3.11 -20.02
CA ASN A 78 -18.82 1.92 -20.30
C ASN A 78 -17.35 2.18 -20.66
N LEU A 79 -16.80 3.34 -20.32
CA LEU A 79 -15.38 3.62 -20.45
C LEU A 79 -14.62 2.93 -19.32
N LEU A 80 -13.56 2.21 -19.69
CA LEU A 80 -12.65 1.56 -18.76
C LEU A 80 -11.42 2.44 -18.50
N PHE A 81 -10.96 2.48 -17.26
CA PHE A 81 -9.76 3.21 -16.88
C PHE A 81 -9.13 2.60 -15.61
N PRO A 82 -7.81 2.78 -15.40
CA PRO A 82 -7.16 2.33 -14.17
C PRO A 82 -7.71 3.07 -12.95
N ASP A 83 -7.85 2.35 -11.86
CA ASP A 83 -8.13 2.96 -10.56
C ASP A 83 -6.93 3.77 -10.06
N SER A 84 -7.20 4.78 -9.25
CA SER A 84 -6.19 5.57 -8.54
C SER A 84 -6.74 6.00 -7.18
N LEU A 85 -5.86 6.19 -6.21
CA LEU A 85 -6.24 6.46 -4.83
C LEU A 85 -5.45 7.63 -4.23
N GLU A 86 -6.17 8.60 -3.70
CA GLU A 86 -5.63 9.58 -2.74
C GLU A 86 -6.19 9.30 -1.34
N GLY A 87 -5.34 9.24 -0.35
CA GLY A 87 -5.74 8.99 1.03
C GLY A 87 -5.03 9.89 2.02
N THR A 88 -5.71 10.20 3.13
CA THR A 88 -5.15 11.07 4.19
C THR A 88 -4.19 10.35 5.14
N ASP A 89 -3.86 9.10 4.85
CA ASP A 89 -2.96 8.28 5.64
C ASP A 89 -1.63 8.04 4.89
N SER A 90 -0.50 8.04 5.63
CA SER A 90 0.83 7.80 5.05
C SER A 90 0.98 6.40 4.44
N HIS A 91 0.17 5.42 4.87
CA HIS A 91 0.19 4.05 4.36
C HIS A 91 -0.75 3.82 3.16
N THR A 92 -1.36 4.87 2.61
CA THR A 92 -2.14 4.82 1.37
C THR A 92 -1.37 4.17 0.22
N THR A 93 -0.06 4.33 0.20
CA THR A 93 0.84 3.73 -0.80
C THR A 93 0.81 2.21 -0.84
N MET A 94 0.25 1.53 0.15
CA MET A 94 0.10 0.06 0.17
C MET A 94 -0.66 -0.47 -1.06
N ILE A 95 -1.61 0.30 -1.58
CA ILE A 95 -2.42 -0.10 -2.75
C ILE A 95 -1.58 -0.28 -4.02
N ASN A 96 -0.41 0.36 -4.10
CA ASN A 96 0.48 0.18 -5.24
C ASN A 96 0.95 -1.28 -5.38
N GLY A 97 0.92 -2.07 -4.29
CA GLY A 97 1.19 -3.50 -4.34
C GLY A 97 0.22 -4.28 -5.23
N LEU A 98 -1.00 -3.76 -5.43
CA LEU A 98 -2.03 -4.34 -6.29
C LEU A 98 -1.95 -3.83 -7.76
N GLY A 99 -1.08 -2.88 -8.05
CA GLY A 99 -0.99 -2.25 -9.36
C GLY A 99 -1.92 -1.05 -9.53
N VAL A 100 -2.39 -0.47 -8.44
CA VAL A 100 -3.18 0.76 -8.39
C VAL A 100 -2.29 1.91 -7.93
N LEU A 101 -2.25 2.99 -8.69
CA LEU A 101 -1.46 4.16 -8.32
C LEU A 101 -2.13 4.89 -7.16
N GLY A 102 -1.44 4.94 -6.02
CA GLY A 102 -1.96 5.58 -4.82
C GLY A 102 -0.88 6.25 -3.99
N TRP A 103 -1.21 7.38 -3.37
CA TRP A 103 -0.31 8.12 -2.48
C TRP A 103 -1.06 8.85 -1.36
N GLY A 104 -0.31 9.18 -0.31
CA GLY A 104 -0.82 9.95 0.81
C GLY A 104 -0.85 11.45 0.50
N VAL A 105 -1.94 12.11 0.89
CA VAL A 105 -2.14 13.55 0.77
C VAL A 105 -2.47 14.18 2.12
N GLY A 106 -2.27 15.48 2.24
CA GLY A 106 -2.74 16.24 3.40
C GLY A 106 -4.26 16.41 3.41
N GLY A 107 -4.84 16.76 4.57
CA GLY A 107 -6.29 16.94 4.71
C GLY A 107 -6.87 17.99 3.75
N ILE A 108 -6.16 19.10 3.54
CA ILE A 108 -6.59 20.17 2.60
C ILE A 108 -6.59 19.66 1.15
N GLU A 109 -5.59 18.88 0.77
CA GLU A 109 -5.52 18.28 -0.57
C GLU A 109 -6.64 17.27 -0.79
N ALA A 110 -6.94 16.44 0.22
CA ALA A 110 -8.08 15.52 0.19
C ALA A 110 -9.41 16.27 0.06
N GLU A 111 -9.61 17.37 0.80
CA GLU A 111 -10.80 18.21 0.68
C GLU A 111 -10.94 18.78 -0.74
N ALA A 112 -9.85 19.26 -1.33
CA ALA A 112 -9.85 19.75 -2.71
C ALA A 112 -10.23 18.65 -3.70
N ALA A 113 -9.67 17.45 -3.55
CA ALA A 113 -9.99 16.30 -4.39
C ALA A 113 -11.48 15.88 -4.24
N ILE A 114 -12.02 15.86 -3.02
CA ILE A 114 -13.44 15.57 -2.73
C ILE A 114 -14.36 16.59 -3.41
N LEU A 115 -13.98 17.86 -3.45
CA LEU A 115 -14.70 18.93 -4.11
C LEU A 115 -14.52 18.93 -5.65
N GLY A 116 -13.67 18.07 -6.20
CA GLY A 116 -13.42 17.96 -7.63
C GLY A 116 -12.41 18.99 -8.16
N GLU A 117 -11.64 19.61 -7.29
CA GLU A 117 -10.54 20.50 -7.68
C GLU A 117 -9.39 19.69 -8.30
N ALA A 118 -8.68 20.29 -9.25
CA ALA A 118 -7.56 19.64 -9.90
C ALA A 118 -6.29 19.75 -9.06
N SER A 119 -5.62 18.61 -8.84
CA SER A 119 -4.27 18.59 -8.28
C SER A 119 -3.21 18.77 -9.36
N TYR A 120 -2.20 19.58 -9.08
CA TYR A 120 -1.10 19.86 -10.00
C TYR A 120 0.23 19.46 -9.38
N PHE A 121 0.99 18.63 -10.07
CA PHE A 121 2.35 18.28 -9.66
C PHE A 121 3.27 18.19 -10.89
N PRO A 122 4.58 18.48 -10.74
CA PRO A 122 5.54 18.29 -11.83
C PRO A 122 5.58 16.82 -12.27
N THR A 123 5.84 16.59 -13.55
CA THR A 123 6.06 15.20 -14.03
C THR A 123 7.17 14.57 -13.20
N PRO A 124 6.88 13.46 -12.49
CA PRO A 124 7.84 12.85 -11.58
C PRO A 124 8.96 12.14 -12.36
N GLU A 125 10.14 12.09 -11.76
CA GLU A 125 11.14 11.11 -12.17
C GLU A 125 10.69 9.73 -11.70
N VAL A 126 10.84 8.73 -12.57
CA VAL A 126 10.54 7.31 -12.24
C VAL A 126 11.85 6.54 -12.10
N ILE A 127 12.06 5.96 -10.93
CA ILE A 127 13.22 5.14 -10.60
C ILE A 127 12.81 3.67 -10.65
N GLY A 128 13.40 2.93 -11.58
CA GLY A 128 13.20 1.48 -11.64
C GLY A 128 14.06 0.74 -10.60
N VAL A 129 13.48 -0.19 -9.88
CA VAL A 129 14.22 -1.11 -8.98
C VAL A 129 14.15 -2.51 -9.55
N GLU A 130 15.26 -2.94 -10.13
CA GLU A 130 15.40 -4.28 -10.69
C GLU A 130 15.68 -5.29 -9.58
N LEU A 131 14.71 -6.15 -9.32
CA LEU A 131 14.85 -7.25 -8.35
C LEU A 131 15.29 -8.52 -9.06
N THR A 132 16.36 -9.13 -8.59
CA THR A 132 16.87 -10.42 -9.10
C THR A 132 16.93 -11.45 -7.98
N GLY A 133 17.08 -12.74 -8.32
CA GLY A 133 17.13 -13.81 -7.34
C GLY A 133 15.82 -14.02 -6.58
N ALA A 134 15.92 -14.52 -5.35
CA ALA A 134 14.83 -14.74 -4.43
C ALA A 134 15.28 -14.53 -2.99
N LEU A 135 14.36 -14.22 -2.09
CA LEU A 135 14.66 -14.11 -0.65
C LEU A 135 15.24 -15.43 -0.12
N SER A 136 16.30 -15.30 0.67
CA SER A 136 16.90 -16.46 1.35
C SER A 136 15.95 -17.06 2.38
N PRO A 137 15.99 -18.38 2.63
CA PRO A 137 15.20 -18.99 3.69
C PRO A 137 15.43 -18.29 5.04
N GLY A 138 14.32 -17.87 5.67
CA GLY A 138 14.32 -17.13 6.93
C GLY A 138 14.29 -15.61 6.79
N ALA A 139 14.53 -15.05 5.61
CA ALA A 139 14.26 -13.64 5.33
C ALA A 139 12.75 -13.44 5.04
N THR A 140 12.20 -12.32 5.51
CA THR A 140 10.79 -11.97 5.41
C THR A 140 10.57 -10.76 4.52
N ALA A 141 9.31 -10.49 4.15
CA ALA A 141 8.94 -9.24 3.47
C ALA A 141 9.33 -8.00 4.29
N THR A 142 9.27 -8.09 5.61
CA THR A 142 9.70 -7.00 6.50
C THR A 142 11.20 -6.73 6.38
N ASP A 143 12.03 -7.77 6.31
CA ASP A 143 13.48 -7.62 6.12
C ASP A 143 13.78 -6.94 4.77
N LEU A 144 13.06 -7.36 3.72
CA LEU A 144 13.14 -6.71 2.40
C LEU A 144 12.72 -5.25 2.45
N ALA A 145 11.60 -4.94 3.10
CA ALA A 145 11.10 -3.57 3.22
C ALA A 145 12.09 -2.65 3.97
N LEU A 146 12.71 -3.16 5.05
CA LEU A 146 13.74 -2.41 5.77
C LEU A 146 15.00 -2.21 4.92
N TYR A 147 15.42 -3.24 4.20
CA TYR A 147 16.58 -3.15 3.30
C TYR A 147 16.34 -2.13 2.17
N LEU A 148 15.17 -2.21 1.51
CA LEU A 148 14.78 -1.26 0.47
C LEU A 148 14.68 0.17 1.01
N THR A 149 14.16 0.35 2.23
CA THR A 149 14.05 1.66 2.86
C THR A 149 15.43 2.29 3.05
N GLU A 150 16.40 1.55 3.55
CA GLU A 150 17.79 2.01 3.68
C GLU A 150 18.42 2.31 2.31
N LEU A 151 18.32 1.37 1.37
CA LEU A 151 18.87 1.49 0.02
C LEU A 151 18.32 2.73 -0.70
N LEU A 152 17.00 2.85 -0.78
CA LEU A 152 16.33 3.92 -1.52
C LEU A 152 16.53 5.30 -0.86
N ARG A 153 16.63 5.36 0.47
CA ARG A 153 17.04 6.59 1.18
C ARG A 153 18.44 7.04 0.74
N ASN A 154 19.39 6.12 0.71
CA ASN A 154 20.76 6.40 0.29
C ASN A 154 20.82 6.83 -1.18
N GLU A 155 19.96 6.28 -2.01
CA GLU A 155 19.80 6.60 -3.42
C GLU A 155 19.01 7.89 -3.70
N LYS A 156 18.53 8.58 -2.66
CA LYS A 156 17.86 9.89 -2.73
C LYS A 156 16.64 9.92 -3.64
N VAL A 157 15.72 8.97 -3.44
CA VAL A 157 14.46 8.88 -4.20
C VAL A 157 13.35 9.80 -3.69
N VAL A 158 13.65 10.73 -2.80
CA VAL A 158 12.67 11.64 -2.20
C VAL A 158 11.88 12.39 -3.29
N GLY A 159 10.54 12.30 -3.20
CA GLY A 159 9.62 12.94 -4.13
C GLY A 159 9.56 12.32 -5.53
N LYS A 160 10.20 11.17 -5.73
CA LYS A 160 10.17 10.43 -7.00
C LYS A 160 9.18 9.29 -6.93
N PHE A 161 8.83 8.75 -8.08
CA PHE A 161 8.11 7.47 -8.18
C PHE A 161 9.14 6.33 -8.24
N VAL A 162 8.87 5.27 -7.53
CA VAL A 162 9.66 4.03 -7.58
C VAL A 162 8.78 2.95 -8.19
N GLU A 163 9.32 2.17 -9.12
CA GLU A 163 8.64 1.02 -9.72
C GLU A 163 9.52 -0.22 -9.62
N TYR A 164 8.93 -1.33 -9.18
CA TYR A 164 9.63 -2.60 -8.99
C TYR A 164 9.46 -3.52 -10.20
N PHE A 165 10.52 -4.14 -10.67
CA PHE A 165 10.51 -5.05 -11.80
C PHE A 165 11.64 -6.10 -11.70
N GLY A 166 11.80 -6.94 -12.71
CA GLY A 166 12.87 -7.94 -12.78
C GLY A 166 12.41 -9.36 -12.45
N THR A 167 13.34 -10.30 -12.55
CA THR A 167 13.04 -11.74 -12.34
C THR A 167 12.67 -12.06 -10.89
N GLY A 168 13.30 -11.37 -9.94
CA GLY A 168 13.01 -11.50 -8.51
C GLY A 168 11.66 -10.93 -8.12
N TYR A 169 11.14 -9.92 -8.84
CA TYR A 169 9.81 -9.37 -8.61
C TYR A 169 8.71 -10.43 -8.67
N LYS A 170 8.80 -11.35 -9.63
CA LYS A 170 7.82 -12.44 -9.79
C LYS A 170 7.84 -13.46 -8.65
N SER A 171 8.89 -13.50 -7.83
CA SER A 171 8.97 -14.38 -6.65
C SER A 171 8.26 -13.81 -5.42
N LEU A 172 7.87 -12.54 -5.45
CA LEU A 172 7.19 -11.87 -4.35
C LEU A 172 5.68 -12.11 -4.44
N SER A 173 5.09 -12.56 -3.34
CA SER A 173 3.63 -12.60 -3.19
C SER A 173 3.05 -11.19 -3.20
N LEU A 174 1.76 -11.04 -3.43
CA LEU A 174 1.13 -9.73 -3.39
C LEU A 174 1.24 -9.07 -2.02
N SER A 175 1.17 -9.81 -0.94
CA SER A 175 1.39 -9.30 0.43
C SER A 175 2.82 -8.78 0.64
N ASP A 176 3.83 -9.41 0.03
CA ASP A 176 5.20 -8.89 0.06
C ASP A 176 5.30 -7.55 -0.69
N ARG A 177 4.68 -7.48 -1.89
CA ARG A 177 4.61 -6.25 -2.70
C ARG A 177 3.88 -5.13 -1.96
N ALA A 178 2.76 -5.43 -1.33
CA ALA A 178 2.02 -4.47 -0.50
C ALA A 178 2.86 -3.96 0.67
N THR A 179 3.66 -4.83 1.29
CA THR A 179 4.56 -4.45 2.39
C THR A 179 5.65 -3.48 1.93
N ILE A 180 6.30 -3.73 0.80
CA ILE A 180 7.33 -2.80 0.29
C ILE A 180 6.72 -1.50 -0.24
N ALA A 181 5.55 -1.56 -0.86
CA ALA A 181 4.82 -0.37 -1.33
C ALA A 181 4.36 0.51 -0.15
N ASN A 182 3.93 -0.11 0.95
CA ASN A 182 3.51 0.57 2.18
C ASN A 182 4.61 1.47 2.76
N MET A 183 5.87 1.06 2.64
CA MET A 183 7.03 1.76 3.18
C MET A 183 7.53 2.92 2.27
N ALA A 184 6.80 3.29 1.22
CA ALA A 184 7.20 4.38 0.32
C ALA A 184 7.45 5.71 1.06
N PRO A 185 6.64 6.15 2.03
CA PRO A 185 6.93 7.34 2.82
C PRO A 185 8.23 7.25 3.60
N GLU A 186 8.58 6.07 4.12
CA GLU A 186 9.79 5.86 4.92
C GLU A 186 11.06 5.99 4.08
N TYR A 187 11.07 5.51 2.83
CA TYR A 187 12.20 5.78 1.93
C TYR A 187 12.06 7.12 1.20
N GLY A 188 10.94 7.81 1.35
CA GLY A 188 10.72 9.19 0.90
C GLY A 188 10.20 9.31 -0.54
N ALA A 189 9.85 8.21 -1.20
CA ALA A 189 9.22 8.23 -2.51
C ALA A 189 7.73 8.62 -2.41
N THR A 190 7.17 9.11 -3.48
CA THR A 190 5.73 9.37 -3.57
C THR A 190 4.94 8.06 -3.59
N CYS A 191 5.45 7.06 -4.30
CA CYS A 191 4.89 5.71 -4.32
C CYS A 191 5.97 4.65 -4.59
N GLY A 192 5.66 3.39 -4.30
CA GLY A 192 6.44 2.21 -4.67
C GLY A 192 5.56 1.27 -5.48
N PHE A 193 5.50 1.51 -6.79
CA PHE A 193 4.55 0.86 -7.68
C PHE A 193 4.98 -0.56 -8.07
N CYS A 194 4.03 -1.47 -8.03
CA CYS A 194 4.15 -2.86 -8.45
C CYS A 194 3.28 -3.09 -9.68
N PRO A 195 3.84 -3.41 -10.84
CA PRO A 195 3.05 -3.65 -12.05
C PRO A 195 2.08 -4.82 -11.91
N ILE A 196 0.96 -4.74 -12.64
CA ILE A 196 -0.05 -5.82 -12.69
C ILE A 196 0.54 -7.04 -13.40
N ASP A 197 0.43 -8.22 -12.79
CA ASP A 197 0.84 -9.50 -13.37
C ASP A 197 -0.07 -10.65 -12.94
N GLU A 198 0.32 -11.90 -13.18
CA GLU A 198 -0.44 -13.10 -12.79
C GLU A 198 -0.66 -13.21 -11.27
N GLU A 199 0.27 -12.71 -10.45
CA GLU A 199 0.11 -12.69 -8.99
C GLU A 199 -1.01 -11.73 -8.57
N THR A 200 -1.13 -10.58 -9.23
CA THR A 200 -2.25 -9.66 -9.05
C THR A 200 -3.59 -10.35 -9.34
N LEU A 201 -3.69 -11.06 -10.47
CA LEU A 201 -4.92 -11.78 -10.84
C LEU A 201 -5.24 -12.91 -9.84
N SER A 202 -4.21 -13.62 -9.38
CA SER A 202 -4.35 -14.67 -8.36
C SER A 202 -4.87 -14.11 -7.04
N TYR A 203 -4.36 -12.96 -6.63
CA TYR A 203 -4.80 -12.27 -5.42
C TYR A 203 -6.24 -11.76 -5.51
N LEU A 204 -6.63 -11.21 -6.64
CA LEU A 204 -8.02 -10.77 -6.87
C LEU A 204 -9.00 -11.95 -6.74
N ARG A 205 -8.65 -13.14 -7.27
CA ARG A 205 -9.43 -14.36 -7.07
C ARG A 205 -9.46 -14.81 -5.62
N LEU A 206 -8.29 -14.81 -4.95
CA LEU A 206 -8.16 -15.20 -3.54
C LEU A 206 -9.05 -14.34 -2.63
N THR A 207 -9.14 -13.05 -2.90
CA THR A 207 -9.93 -12.09 -2.13
C THR A 207 -11.39 -11.99 -2.59
N GLY A 208 -11.81 -12.86 -3.51
CA GLY A 208 -13.22 -13.05 -3.86
C GLY A 208 -13.78 -12.09 -4.89
N ARG A 209 -12.92 -11.38 -5.68
CA ARG A 209 -13.42 -10.61 -6.82
C ARG A 209 -14.06 -11.54 -7.85
N PRO A 210 -15.18 -11.14 -8.46
CA PRO A 210 -15.83 -11.94 -9.51
C PRO A 210 -14.87 -12.22 -10.68
N GLU A 211 -14.95 -13.42 -11.28
CA GLU A 211 -14.08 -13.78 -12.40
C GLU A 211 -14.23 -12.83 -13.59
N GLU A 212 -15.40 -12.22 -13.76
CA GLU A 212 -15.63 -11.21 -14.79
C GLU A 212 -14.74 -9.97 -14.55
N GLN A 213 -14.58 -9.53 -13.29
CA GLN A 213 -13.68 -8.42 -12.94
C GLN A 213 -12.21 -8.81 -13.14
N VAL A 214 -11.82 -10.02 -12.77
CA VAL A 214 -10.46 -10.52 -12.97
C VAL A 214 -10.11 -10.57 -14.45
N ALA A 215 -11.02 -11.11 -15.27
CA ALA A 215 -10.85 -11.16 -16.72
C ALA A 215 -10.80 -9.76 -17.35
N LEU A 216 -11.59 -8.81 -16.82
CA LEU A 216 -11.55 -7.41 -17.25
C LEU A 216 -10.19 -6.77 -16.97
N VAL A 217 -9.66 -6.93 -15.75
CA VAL A 217 -8.33 -6.44 -15.37
C VAL A 217 -7.25 -7.00 -16.27
N GLU A 218 -7.27 -8.33 -16.50
CA GLU A 218 -6.30 -8.99 -17.38
C GLU A 218 -6.36 -8.44 -18.81
N ALA A 219 -7.56 -8.41 -19.40
CA ALA A 219 -7.76 -7.97 -20.77
C ALA A 219 -7.35 -6.50 -20.96
N TYR A 220 -7.76 -5.62 -20.02
CA TYR A 220 -7.43 -4.21 -20.07
C TYR A 220 -5.92 -3.99 -19.93
N ALA A 221 -5.30 -4.62 -18.93
CA ALA A 221 -3.87 -4.45 -18.67
C ALA A 221 -3.03 -4.95 -19.86
N LYS A 222 -3.37 -6.10 -20.46
CA LYS A 222 -2.66 -6.63 -21.64
C LYS A 222 -2.87 -5.74 -22.88
N GLN A 223 -4.08 -5.25 -23.10
CA GLN A 223 -4.39 -4.39 -24.27
C GLN A 223 -3.67 -3.03 -24.20
N ASN A 224 -3.46 -2.50 -23.01
CA ASN A 224 -2.85 -1.19 -22.78
C ASN A 224 -1.36 -1.26 -22.39
N GLN A 225 -0.72 -2.43 -22.50
CA GLN A 225 0.69 -2.66 -22.16
C GLN A 225 1.03 -2.31 -20.69
N LEU A 226 0.07 -2.52 -19.79
CA LEU A 226 0.21 -2.36 -18.35
C LEU A 226 0.45 -3.69 -17.64
N PHE A 227 0.36 -4.81 -18.37
CA PHE A 227 0.58 -6.14 -17.81
C PHE A 227 2.05 -6.51 -17.88
N TYR A 228 2.65 -6.79 -16.71
CA TYR A 228 4.04 -7.15 -16.63
C TYR A 228 4.26 -8.64 -16.88
N ASP A 229 4.83 -8.97 -18.02
CA ASP A 229 5.17 -10.35 -18.41
C ASP A 229 6.63 -10.73 -18.05
N GLY A 230 7.43 -9.74 -17.67
CA GLY A 230 8.86 -9.90 -17.35
C GLY A 230 9.78 -9.83 -18.56
N ILE A 231 9.28 -9.49 -19.74
CA ILE A 231 10.03 -9.41 -21.00
C ILE A 231 10.39 -7.96 -21.30
N GLU A 232 9.41 -7.07 -21.25
CA GLU A 232 9.61 -5.66 -21.55
C GLU A 232 9.93 -4.87 -20.27
N THR A 233 10.94 -4.02 -20.36
CA THR A 233 11.32 -3.10 -19.30
C THR A 233 11.06 -1.67 -19.76
N PRO A 234 10.23 -0.90 -19.04
CA PRO A 234 10.03 0.51 -19.32
C PRO A 234 11.35 1.29 -19.26
N THR A 235 11.36 2.47 -19.90
CA THR A 235 12.50 3.39 -19.80
C THR A 235 12.38 4.21 -18.53
N TYR A 236 13.26 3.95 -17.56
CA TYR A 236 13.32 4.69 -16.30
C TYR A 236 14.32 5.83 -16.36
N THR A 237 14.14 6.84 -15.52
CA THR A 237 15.14 7.90 -15.34
C THR A 237 16.46 7.33 -14.85
N ARG A 238 16.40 6.32 -13.99
CA ARG A 238 17.52 5.56 -13.45
C ARG A 238 17.06 4.18 -12.99
N VAL A 239 17.96 3.21 -13.03
CA VAL A 239 17.73 1.86 -12.51
C VAL A 239 18.65 1.58 -11.33
N ILE A 240 18.08 1.03 -10.26
CA ILE A 240 18.78 0.51 -9.08
C ILE A 240 18.62 -1.00 -9.11
N GLN A 241 19.70 -1.75 -8.88
CA GLN A 241 19.66 -3.21 -8.86
C GLN A 241 19.73 -3.75 -7.44
N LEU A 242 18.92 -4.77 -7.14
CA LEU A 242 18.93 -5.49 -5.88
C LEU A 242 18.79 -6.99 -6.12
N ASP A 243 19.78 -7.75 -5.66
CA ASP A 243 19.69 -9.20 -5.55
C ASP A 243 19.01 -9.56 -4.22
N LEU A 244 17.82 -10.16 -4.29
CA LEU A 244 17.04 -10.55 -3.13
C LEU A 244 17.76 -11.54 -2.22
N SER A 245 18.70 -12.32 -2.75
CA SER A 245 19.50 -13.26 -1.96
C SER A 245 20.42 -12.58 -0.94
N THR A 246 20.70 -11.29 -1.12
CA THR A 246 21.53 -10.49 -0.21
C THR A 246 20.75 -9.91 0.97
N VAL A 247 19.43 -10.06 0.97
CA VAL A 247 18.58 -9.60 2.06
C VAL A 247 18.66 -10.57 3.24
N HIS A 248 19.06 -10.06 4.40
CA HIS A 248 19.19 -10.83 5.63
C HIS A 248 18.25 -10.27 6.72
N SER A 249 17.90 -11.14 7.69
CA SER A 249 17.10 -10.76 8.84
C SER A 249 17.67 -9.53 9.54
N SER A 250 16.83 -8.56 9.78
CA SER A 250 17.21 -7.23 10.23
C SER A 250 16.22 -6.68 11.26
N LEU A 251 16.64 -5.69 12.02
CA LEU A 251 15.79 -4.89 12.90
C LEU A 251 15.84 -3.44 12.46
N ALA A 252 14.78 -2.70 12.78
CA ALA A 252 14.73 -1.26 12.61
C ALA A 252 15.13 -0.55 13.91
N GLY A 253 15.75 0.61 13.79
CA GLY A 253 16.02 1.47 14.92
C GLY A 253 17.51 1.66 15.23
N PRO A 254 17.80 2.28 16.41
CA PRO A 254 16.84 2.56 17.49
C PRO A 254 15.88 3.73 17.23
N LYS A 255 16.11 4.59 16.24
CA LYS A 255 15.33 5.82 16.07
C LYS A 255 14.34 5.79 14.91
N ARG A 256 14.71 5.21 13.76
CA ARG A 256 13.94 5.32 12.51
C ARG A 256 13.89 3.99 11.78
N PRO A 257 12.87 3.71 10.97
CA PRO A 257 12.79 2.48 10.16
C PRO A 257 13.97 2.30 9.19
N GLN A 258 14.50 3.40 8.66
CA GLN A 258 15.67 3.37 7.77
C GLN A 258 17.01 3.14 8.49
N ASP A 259 17.04 3.21 9.83
CA ASP A 259 18.19 2.84 10.63
C ASP A 259 18.19 1.30 10.78
N ARG A 260 18.42 0.58 9.69
CA ARG A 260 18.40 -0.88 9.67
C ARG A 260 19.66 -1.45 10.32
N ILE A 261 19.48 -2.47 11.15
CA ILE A 261 20.57 -3.19 11.80
C ILE A 261 20.44 -4.69 11.43
N PRO A 262 21.42 -5.28 10.74
CA PRO A 262 21.44 -6.73 10.55
C PRO A 262 21.38 -7.47 11.90
N LEU A 263 20.62 -8.55 11.98
CA LEU A 263 20.40 -9.28 13.23
C LEU A 263 21.72 -9.71 13.90
N ALA A 264 22.73 -10.06 13.10
CA ALA A 264 24.05 -10.43 13.59
C ALA A 264 24.80 -9.27 14.32
N GLU A 265 24.47 -8.02 14.01
CA GLU A 265 25.15 -6.83 14.52
C GLU A 265 24.42 -6.16 15.68
N VAL A 266 23.23 -6.64 16.07
CA VAL A 266 22.38 -6.03 17.09
C VAL A 266 23.09 -5.90 18.44
N SER A 267 23.81 -6.94 18.86
CA SER A 267 24.51 -6.93 20.16
C SER A 267 25.62 -5.88 20.21
N GLU A 268 26.42 -5.78 19.15
CA GLU A 268 27.49 -4.79 19.04
C GLU A 268 26.95 -3.37 18.97
N ASN A 269 25.91 -3.15 18.14
CA ASN A 269 25.23 -1.86 18.03
C ASN A 269 24.63 -1.41 19.36
N PHE A 270 24.01 -2.32 20.12
CA PHE A 270 23.45 -2.01 21.42
C PHE A 270 24.56 -1.59 22.41
N GLN A 271 25.68 -2.31 22.46
CA GLN A 271 26.80 -1.96 23.34
C GLN A 271 27.38 -0.59 23.00
N ALA A 272 27.53 -0.29 21.70
CA ALA A 272 28.02 1.02 21.25
C ALA A 272 27.07 2.17 21.60
N SER A 273 25.77 1.89 21.72
CA SER A 273 24.77 2.91 22.08
C SER A 273 24.71 3.24 23.59
N LEU A 274 25.37 2.42 24.44
CA LEU A 274 25.45 2.63 25.87
C LEU A 274 26.64 3.53 26.30
N THR A 275 27.56 3.79 25.39
CA THR A 275 28.73 4.68 25.61
C THR A 275 28.49 6.06 25.04
#